data_ed38c75c502954c91ad89bb1f0cd2cec
#
_entry.id   ed38c75c502954c91ad89bb1f0cd2cec
#
_cell.length_a   1.000
_cell.length_b   1.000
_cell.length_c   1.000
_cell.angle_alpha   90.00
_cell.angle_beta   90.00
_cell.angle_gamma   90.00
#
_symmetry.space_group_name_H-M   'P 1'
#
loop_
_entity.id
_entity.type
_entity.pdbx_description
1 polymer ?
#
loop_
_entity_poly.entity_id
_entity_poly.type
_entity_poly.pdbx_seq_one_letter_code
_entity_poly.pdbx_strand_id
1 'polypeptide(L)'
;MSIFAAFILAAAVGITEILPVSGSGHLYILAKILGVPVSSGVFLSFRAMICLGTGFAGILFYRTQIWDMLRENLVLLGLLRPAGRQRGVPFARRLGQLLFFSTLPMVPALLLNGLRTRIEQGDGTLAIIAVLLCCSGAVLYYVSRSARGKRNIHQITLADALTAGAVQILSVLPGLSRVALSLSVLLGRGLETSAAVEFAGLMGIPAFLGAGIVQLFGASSGGESFASAPLLILGFALSALAGYFTLRVFTERMAERKPSGFAYWSWGAAILALILFLVSA
;
A
#
# COMPACT_ATOMS: atom_id res chain seq x y z
N MET A 1 4.02 -6.05 23.46
CA MET A 1 3.10 -5.05 22.91
C MET A 1 1.74 -5.18 23.59
N SER A 2 1.16 -4.07 24.10
CA SER A 2 -0.16 -4.09 24.75
C SER A 2 -1.29 -4.24 23.70
N ILE A 3 -2.45 -4.76 24.10
CA ILE A 3 -3.65 -4.88 23.23
C ILE A 3 -4.10 -3.48 22.78
N PHE A 4 -4.00 -2.47 23.63
CA PHE A 4 -4.32 -1.09 23.28
C PHE A 4 -3.43 -0.54 22.17
N ALA A 5 -2.11 -0.74 22.28
CA ALA A 5 -1.16 -0.36 21.23
C ALA A 5 -1.43 -1.11 19.92
N ALA A 6 -1.71 -2.42 19.99
CA ALA A 6 -2.06 -3.23 18.84
C ALA A 6 -3.33 -2.72 18.14
N PHE A 7 -4.35 -2.37 18.90
CA PHE A 7 -5.60 -1.81 18.38
C PHE A 7 -5.35 -0.51 17.59
N ILE A 8 -4.64 0.44 18.20
CA ILE A 8 -4.35 1.75 17.56
C ILE A 8 -3.51 1.54 16.29
N LEU A 9 -2.44 0.73 16.36
CA LEU A 9 -1.56 0.48 15.24
C LEU A 9 -2.30 -0.18 14.08
N ALA A 10 -3.10 -1.23 14.35
CA ALA A 10 -3.82 -1.93 13.30
C ALA A 10 -4.88 -1.06 12.63
N ALA A 11 -5.66 -0.30 13.40
CA ALA A 11 -6.68 0.59 12.86
C ALA A 11 -6.06 1.74 12.05
N ALA A 12 -5.09 2.45 12.63
CA ALA A 12 -4.46 3.59 11.97
C ALA A 12 -3.71 3.18 10.70
N VAL A 13 -2.97 2.06 10.73
CA VAL A 13 -2.22 1.58 9.56
C VAL A 13 -3.17 1.03 8.51
N GLY A 14 -4.22 0.29 8.89
CA GLY A 14 -5.26 -0.15 7.96
C GLY A 14 -5.88 1.01 7.16
N ILE A 15 -6.04 2.18 7.80
CA ILE A 15 -6.49 3.41 7.13
C ILE A 15 -5.38 4.00 6.26
N THR A 16 -4.20 4.23 6.81
CA THR A 16 -3.15 5.02 6.18
C THR A 16 -2.39 4.27 5.08
N GLU A 17 -2.44 2.93 5.04
CA GLU A 17 -1.90 2.13 3.92
C GLU A 17 -2.73 2.27 2.64
N ILE A 18 -4.05 2.48 2.78
CA ILE A 18 -4.96 2.67 1.65
C ILE A 18 -4.88 4.10 1.11
N LEU A 19 -4.69 5.07 2.00
CA LEU A 19 -4.59 6.47 1.63
C LEU A 19 -3.20 6.82 1.09
N PRO A 20 -3.06 7.82 0.23
CA PRO A 20 -1.76 8.23 -0.31
C PRO A 20 -0.92 9.05 0.70
N VAL A 21 -0.77 8.55 1.94
CA VAL A 21 -0.13 9.24 3.07
C VAL A 21 0.98 8.44 3.77
N SER A 22 1.33 7.25 3.26
CA SER A 22 2.33 6.32 3.81
C SER A 22 1.95 5.65 5.14
N GLY A 23 1.36 4.46 5.06
CA GLY A 23 1.03 3.66 6.25
C GLY A 23 2.27 3.26 7.06
N SER A 24 3.38 2.91 6.39
CA SER A 24 4.63 2.58 7.08
C SER A 24 5.18 3.77 7.88
N GLY A 25 5.16 4.98 7.35
CA GLY A 25 5.55 6.18 8.09
C GLY A 25 4.73 6.37 9.36
N HIS A 26 3.40 6.26 9.25
CA HIS A 26 2.47 6.36 10.39
C HIS A 26 2.68 5.24 11.41
N LEU A 27 2.96 4.02 10.94
CA LEU A 27 3.26 2.88 11.81
C LEU A 27 4.46 3.19 12.75
N TYR A 28 5.56 3.72 12.21
CA TYR A 28 6.75 4.03 13.00
C TYR A 28 6.54 5.22 13.95
N ILE A 29 5.83 6.26 13.50
CA ILE A 29 5.47 7.41 14.34
C ILE A 29 4.64 6.94 15.53
N LEU A 30 3.59 6.16 15.28
CA LEU A 30 2.70 5.66 16.34
C LEU A 30 3.40 4.64 17.24
N ALA A 31 4.25 3.76 16.70
CA ALA A 31 5.02 2.83 17.50
C ALA A 31 5.95 3.57 18.48
N LYS A 32 6.58 4.65 18.04
CA LYS A 32 7.41 5.50 18.92
C LYS A 32 6.58 6.15 20.03
N ILE A 33 5.42 6.73 19.70
CA ILE A 33 4.50 7.36 20.68
C ILE A 33 4.00 6.35 21.72
N LEU A 34 3.71 5.12 21.26
CA LEU A 34 3.18 4.05 22.11
C LEU A 34 4.27 3.24 22.84
N GLY A 35 5.54 3.60 22.66
CA GLY A 35 6.67 2.89 23.27
C GLY A 35 6.83 1.44 22.81
N VAL A 36 6.42 1.13 21.56
CA VAL A 36 6.50 -0.22 20.99
C VAL A 36 7.87 -0.41 20.30
N PRO A 37 8.70 -1.41 20.71
CA PRO A 37 9.99 -1.66 20.11
C PRO A 37 9.83 -2.24 18.69
N VAL A 38 10.25 -1.45 17.69
CA VAL A 38 10.04 -1.76 16.27
C VAL A 38 10.96 -2.87 15.72
N SER A 39 12.03 -3.19 16.43
CA SER A 39 12.97 -4.28 16.10
C SER A 39 12.53 -5.64 16.62
N SER A 40 11.52 -5.72 17.50
CA SER A 40 11.09 -6.98 18.11
C SER A 40 10.36 -7.89 17.11
N GLY A 41 10.54 -9.20 17.19
CA GLY A 41 9.83 -10.18 16.39
C GLY A 41 8.30 -10.11 16.60
N VAL A 42 7.86 -9.69 17.80
CA VAL A 42 6.44 -9.40 18.09
C VAL A 42 5.91 -8.28 17.20
N PHE A 43 6.65 -7.19 17.03
CA PHE A 43 6.24 -6.08 16.17
C PHE A 43 6.30 -6.48 14.69
N LEU A 44 7.35 -7.18 14.26
CA LEU A 44 7.52 -7.58 12.86
C LEU A 44 6.42 -8.54 12.41
N SER A 45 6.10 -9.55 13.22
CA SER A 45 5.00 -10.50 12.94
C SER A 45 3.63 -9.82 12.97
N PHE A 46 3.40 -8.91 13.91
CA PHE A 46 2.17 -8.11 13.98
C PHE A 46 1.99 -7.20 12.74
N ARG A 47 3.05 -6.51 12.31
CA ARG A 47 3.06 -5.69 11.10
C ARG A 47 2.80 -6.50 9.84
N ALA A 48 3.35 -7.73 9.75
CA ALA A 48 3.04 -8.64 8.65
C ALA A 48 1.53 -8.93 8.57
N MET A 49 0.88 -9.17 9.71
CA MET A 49 -0.57 -9.40 9.76
C MET A 49 -1.39 -8.17 9.38
N ILE A 50 -0.94 -6.97 9.72
CA ILE A 50 -1.55 -5.72 9.25
C ILE A 50 -1.47 -5.63 7.72
N CYS A 51 -0.31 -5.90 7.12
CA CYS A 51 -0.17 -5.91 5.67
C CYS A 51 -1.09 -6.93 4.99
N LEU A 52 -1.16 -8.16 5.52
CA LEU A 52 -2.05 -9.20 5.02
C LEU A 52 -3.53 -8.80 5.15
N GLY A 53 -3.93 -8.23 6.28
CA GLY A 53 -5.28 -7.73 6.51
C GLY A 53 -5.67 -6.61 5.54
N THR A 54 -4.76 -5.67 5.29
CA THR A 54 -4.97 -4.60 4.31
C THR A 54 -5.09 -5.15 2.88
N GLY A 55 -4.24 -6.12 2.51
CA GLY A 55 -4.35 -6.82 1.23
C GLY A 55 -5.68 -7.58 1.09
N PHE A 56 -6.13 -8.23 2.16
CA PHE A 56 -7.42 -8.93 2.21
C PHE A 56 -8.61 -7.95 2.10
N ALA A 57 -8.53 -6.76 2.70
CA ALA A 57 -9.50 -5.68 2.48
C ALA A 57 -9.66 -5.34 1.00
N GLY A 58 -8.55 -5.24 0.27
CA GLY A 58 -8.54 -5.03 -1.18
C GLY A 58 -9.22 -6.17 -1.94
N ILE A 59 -8.93 -7.42 -1.58
CA ILE A 59 -9.60 -8.60 -2.18
C ILE A 59 -11.11 -8.52 -1.98
N LEU A 60 -11.57 -8.24 -0.76
CA LEU A 60 -12.99 -8.14 -0.46
C LEU A 60 -13.67 -7.01 -1.21
N PHE A 61 -13.01 -5.85 -1.30
CA PHE A 61 -13.56 -4.68 -1.98
C PHE A 61 -13.65 -4.88 -3.50
N TYR A 62 -12.58 -5.37 -4.13
CA TYR A 62 -12.51 -5.61 -5.58
C TYR A 62 -12.89 -7.04 -5.99
N ARG A 63 -13.57 -7.82 -5.12
CA ARG A 63 -13.85 -9.26 -5.33
C ARG A 63 -14.45 -9.60 -6.68
N THR A 64 -15.39 -8.79 -7.16
CA THR A 64 -16.05 -9.02 -8.44
C THR A 64 -15.08 -8.83 -9.60
N GLN A 65 -14.33 -7.72 -9.59
CA GLN A 65 -13.33 -7.44 -10.63
C GLN A 65 -12.20 -8.48 -10.63
N ILE A 66 -11.73 -8.89 -9.43
CA ILE A 66 -10.70 -9.93 -9.30
C ILE A 66 -11.22 -11.24 -9.85
N TRP A 67 -12.47 -11.61 -9.55
CA TRP A 67 -13.06 -12.83 -10.07
C TRP A 67 -13.15 -12.82 -11.59
N ASP A 68 -13.61 -11.71 -12.18
CA ASP A 68 -13.70 -11.55 -13.62
C ASP A 68 -12.30 -11.63 -14.29
N MET A 69 -11.31 -10.95 -13.72
CA MET A 69 -9.93 -11.03 -14.20
C MET A 69 -9.35 -12.44 -14.13
N LEU A 70 -9.51 -13.14 -13.00
CA LEU A 70 -9.03 -14.49 -12.82
C LEU A 70 -9.71 -15.44 -13.80
N ARG A 71 -11.03 -15.42 -13.87
CA ARG A 71 -11.81 -16.27 -14.75
C ARG A 71 -11.39 -16.11 -16.21
N GLU A 72 -11.29 -14.86 -16.69
CA GLU A 72 -10.96 -14.60 -18.08
C GLU A 72 -9.53 -15.01 -18.45
N ASN A 73 -8.59 -14.87 -17.53
CA ASN A 73 -7.23 -15.36 -17.75
C ASN A 73 -7.14 -16.89 -17.66
N LEU A 74 -7.93 -17.55 -16.79
CA LEU A 74 -8.02 -19.02 -16.75
C LEU A 74 -8.67 -19.60 -18.00
N VAL A 75 -9.65 -18.90 -18.60
CA VAL A 75 -10.22 -19.26 -19.91
C VAL A 75 -9.16 -19.16 -21.00
N LEU A 76 -8.32 -18.09 -20.99
CA LEU A 76 -7.21 -17.95 -21.95
C LEU A 76 -6.21 -19.10 -21.85
N LEU A 77 -5.94 -19.59 -20.64
CA LEU A 77 -5.03 -20.72 -20.38
C LEU A 77 -5.66 -22.09 -20.68
N GLY A 78 -6.93 -22.14 -21.12
CA GLY A 78 -7.65 -23.37 -21.40
C GLY A 78 -8.10 -24.14 -20.15
N LEU A 79 -7.95 -23.53 -18.95
CA LEU A 79 -8.30 -24.18 -17.68
C LEU A 79 -9.80 -24.07 -17.34
N LEU A 80 -10.51 -23.11 -17.94
CA LEU A 80 -11.96 -22.94 -17.80
C LEU A 80 -12.64 -22.80 -19.16
N ARG A 81 -13.92 -23.20 -19.24
CA ARG A 81 -14.75 -22.99 -20.43
C ARG A 81 -15.26 -21.55 -20.51
N PRO A 82 -15.31 -20.93 -21.70
CA PRO A 82 -15.92 -19.61 -21.88
C PRO A 82 -17.37 -19.63 -21.38
N ALA A 83 -17.76 -18.69 -20.55
CA ALA A 83 -19.16 -18.49 -20.23
C ALA A 83 -19.74 -17.55 -21.30
N GLY A 84 -20.71 -18.04 -22.05
CA GLY A 84 -21.48 -17.36 -23.11
C GLY A 84 -21.14 -15.89 -23.44
N ARG A 85 -21.82 -15.26 -24.38
CA ARG A 85 -21.58 -13.88 -24.83
C ARG A 85 -21.80 -12.81 -23.73
N GLN A 86 -20.86 -12.65 -22.77
CA GLN A 86 -20.84 -11.51 -21.86
C GLN A 86 -19.96 -10.38 -22.44
N ARG A 87 -20.57 -9.21 -22.61
CA ARG A 87 -19.86 -7.97 -22.97
C ARG A 87 -18.96 -7.57 -21.78
N GLY A 88 -17.64 -7.50 -21.99
CA GLY A 88 -16.70 -7.08 -20.94
C GLY A 88 -15.46 -7.99 -20.79
N VAL A 89 -15.55 -9.21 -21.28
CA VAL A 89 -14.53 -10.26 -21.28
C VAL A 89 -13.12 -9.77 -21.69
N PRO A 90 -12.92 -9.04 -22.81
CA PRO A 90 -11.58 -8.62 -23.24
C PRO A 90 -10.92 -7.64 -22.27
N PHE A 91 -11.69 -6.77 -21.63
CA PHE A 91 -11.15 -5.77 -20.70
C PHE A 91 -10.69 -6.41 -19.38
N ALA A 92 -11.50 -7.27 -18.75
CA ALA A 92 -11.12 -7.96 -17.50
C ALA A 92 -9.84 -8.78 -17.68
N ARG A 93 -9.71 -9.50 -18.82
CA ARG A 93 -8.49 -10.23 -19.19
C ARG A 93 -7.29 -9.28 -19.25
N ARG A 94 -7.40 -8.20 -20.03
CA ARG A 94 -6.32 -7.22 -20.20
C ARG A 94 -5.95 -6.55 -18.89
N LEU A 95 -6.94 -6.18 -18.07
CA LEU A 95 -6.68 -5.56 -16.76
C LEU A 95 -5.91 -6.51 -15.84
N GLY A 96 -6.28 -7.79 -15.78
CA GLY A 96 -5.56 -8.81 -15.03
C GLY A 96 -4.10 -8.97 -15.48
N GLN A 97 -3.86 -8.98 -16.81
CA GLN A 97 -2.51 -9.01 -17.38
C GLN A 97 -1.71 -7.76 -17.02
N LEU A 98 -2.30 -6.57 -17.12
CA LEU A 98 -1.63 -5.32 -16.74
C LEU A 98 -1.27 -5.29 -15.26
N LEU A 99 -2.15 -5.80 -14.37
CA LEU A 99 -1.85 -5.95 -12.95
C LEU A 99 -0.71 -6.93 -12.70
N PHE A 100 -0.70 -8.06 -13.39
CA PHE A 100 0.41 -9.01 -13.30
C PHE A 100 1.74 -8.35 -13.72
N PHE A 101 1.79 -7.70 -14.87
CA PHE A 101 2.99 -7.03 -15.33
C PHE A 101 3.40 -5.86 -14.44
N SER A 102 2.46 -5.17 -13.80
CA SER A 102 2.77 -4.10 -12.84
C SER A 102 3.44 -4.59 -11.56
N THR A 103 3.26 -5.86 -11.20
CA THR A 103 3.90 -6.45 -10.00
C THR A 103 5.33 -6.92 -10.25
N LEU A 104 5.70 -7.24 -11.50
CA LEU A 104 7.03 -7.75 -11.83
C LEU A 104 8.17 -6.79 -11.45
N PRO A 105 8.06 -5.46 -11.72
CA PRO A 105 9.09 -4.52 -11.30
C PRO A 105 9.29 -4.44 -9.77
N MET A 106 8.34 -4.94 -8.97
CA MET A 106 8.48 -4.95 -7.50
C MET A 106 9.34 -6.08 -6.98
N VAL A 107 9.57 -7.14 -7.76
CA VAL A 107 10.40 -8.28 -7.33
C VAL A 107 11.81 -7.86 -6.91
N PRO A 108 12.53 -6.98 -7.64
CA PRO A 108 13.82 -6.45 -7.20
C PRO A 108 13.78 -5.67 -5.89
N ALA A 109 12.61 -5.21 -5.43
CA ALA A 109 12.47 -4.54 -4.14
C ALA A 109 12.90 -5.43 -2.96
N LEU A 110 12.85 -6.76 -3.13
CA LEU A 110 13.35 -7.72 -2.15
C LEU A 110 14.85 -7.55 -1.87
N LEU A 111 15.62 -7.12 -2.86
CA LEU A 111 17.05 -6.83 -2.72
C LEU A 111 17.30 -5.61 -1.81
N LEU A 112 16.32 -4.74 -1.67
CA LEU A 112 16.39 -3.55 -0.82
C LEU A 112 16.01 -3.82 0.65
N ASN A 113 15.65 -5.05 1.01
CA ASN A 113 15.28 -5.38 2.40
C ASN A 113 16.39 -5.07 3.39
N GLY A 114 17.65 -5.31 3.04
CA GLY A 114 18.80 -4.96 3.90
C GLY A 114 18.90 -3.46 4.16
N LEU A 115 18.71 -2.62 3.14
CA LEU A 115 18.68 -1.16 3.27
C LEU A 115 17.49 -0.72 4.14
N ARG A 116 16.31 -1.30 3.88
CA ARG A 116 15.11 -1.05 4.68
C ARG A 116 15.35 -1.35 6.16
N THR A 117 15.87 -2.52 6.50
CA THR A 117 16.15 -2.92 7.89
C THR A 117 17.13 -1.97 8.56
N ARG A 118 18.18 -1.55 7.86
CA ARG A 118 19.14 -0.56 8.38
C ARG A 118 18.47 0.78 8.70
N ILE A 119 17.57 1.26 7.83
CA ILE A 119 16.83 2.48 8.06
C ILE A 119 15.87 2.30 9.26
N GLU A 120 15.15 1.19 9.32
CA GLU A 120 14.15 0.91 10.35
C GLU A 120 14.72 0.74 11.74
N GLN A 121 15.98 0.33 11.87
CA GLN A 121 16.68 0.07 13.13
C GLN A 121 17.70 1.17 13.52
N GLY A 122 17.92 2.16 12.66
CA GLY A 122 18.87 3.24 12.91
C GLY A 122 18.32 4.33 13.84
N ASP A 123 19.19 5.03 14.55
CA ASP A 123 18.81 6.14 15.43
C ASP A 123 18.13 7.30 14.68
N GLY A 124 18.46 7.48 13.39
CA GLY A 124 17.87 8.49 12.52
C GLY A 124 16.56 8.11 11.82
N THR A 125 15.94 6.97 12.17
CA THR A 125 14.73 6.44 11.48
C THR A 125 13.64 7.48 11.31
N LEU A 126 13.27 8.21 12.37
CA LEU A 126 12.20 9.20 12.33
C LEU A 126 12.56 10.41 11.45
N ALA A 127 13.82 10.84 11.43
CA ALA A 127 14.27 11.93 10.56
C ALA A 127 14.19 11.52 9.08
N ILE A 128 14.62 10.30 8.75
CA ILE A 128 14.51 9.75 7.39
C ILE A 128 13.03 9.63 6.98
N ILE A 129 12.17 9.10 7.86
CA ILE A 129 10.73 9.01 7.63
C ILE A 129 10.12 10.40 7.38
N ALA A 130 10.51 11.41 8.15
CA ALA A 130 10.03 12.78 7.97
C ALA A 130 10.37 13.32 6.57
N VAL A 131 11.62 13.15 6.12
CA VAL A 131 12.06 13.55 4.77
C VAL A 131 11.26 12.80 3.69
N LEU A 132 11.12 11.49 3.82
CA LEU A 132 10.43 10.66 2.83
C LEU A 132 8.91 10.92 2.79
N LEU A 133 8.27 11.21 3.93
CA LEU A 133 6.88 11.68 3.98
C LEU A 133 6.73 13.05 3.28
N CYS A 134 7.67 13.96 3.52
CA CYS A 134 7.68 15.27 2.87
C CYS A 134 7.80 15.13 1.35
N CYS A 135 8.72 14.31 0.87
CA CYS A 135 8.90 14.01 -0.56
C CYS A 135 7.65 13.38 -1.17
N SER A 136 7.05 12.40 -0.48
CA SER A 136 5.82 11.72 -0.93
C SER A 136 4.67 12.70 -1.08
N GLY A 137 4.48 13.58 -0.09
CA GLY A 137 3.48 14.64 -0.12
C GLY A 137 3.72 15.64 -1.24
N ALA A 138 4.99 16.07 -1.45
CA ALA A 138 5.35 17.03 -2.48
C ALA A 138 5.07 16.49 -3.89
N VAL A 139 5.47 15.26 -4.18
CA VAL A 139 5.21 14.61 -5.48
C VAL A 139 3.70 14.52 -5.74
N LEU A 140 2.94 14.04 -4.76
CA LEU A 140 1.49 13.92 -4.87
C LEU A 140 0.83 15.29 -5.09
N TYR A 141 1.23 16.30 -4.32
CA TYR A 141 0.69 17.65 -4.43
C TYR A 141 0.90 18.25 -5.82
N TYR A 142 2.16 18.22 -6.28
CA TYR A 142 2.54 18.81 -7.55
C TYR A 142 1.84 18.12 -8.72
N VAL A 143 1.93 16.79 -8.78
CA VAL A 143 1.34 16.03 -9.89
C VAL A 143 -0.18 16.13 -9.91
N SER A 144 -0.84 15.99 -8.77
CA SER A 144 -2.30 16.04 -8.73
C SER A 144 -2.88 17.43 -9.05
N ARG A 145 -2.12 18.51 -8.87
CA ARG A 145 -2.53 19.86 -9.29
C ARG A 145 -2.28 20.14 -10.76
N SER A 146 -1.18 19.58 -11.29
CA SER A 146 -0.78 19.80 -12.69
C SER A 146 -1.49 18.84 -13.65
N ALA A 147 -1.82 17.63 -13.21
CA ALA A 147 -2.44 16.62 -14.04
C ALA A 147 -3.87 17.00 -14.45
N ARG A 148 -4.15 16.90 -15.76
CA ARG A 148 -5.46 17.10 -16.37
C ARG A 148 -5.81 15.88 -17.24
N GLY A 149 -5.53 14.70 -16.72
CA GLY A 149 -5.78 13.45 -17.43
C GLY A 149 -7.28 13.23 -17.73
N LYS A 150 -7.54 12.65 -18.90
CA LYS A 150 -8.88 12.29 -19.35
C LYS A 150 -8.99 10.81 -19.73
N ARG A 151 -7.88 10.07 -19.61
CA ARG A 151 -7.83 8.65 -19.96
C ARG A 151 -8.50 7.83 -18.85
N ASN A 152 -9.50 7.07 -19.20
CA ASN A 152 -10.19 6.17 -18.26
C ASN A 152 -9.44 4.84 -18.09
N ILE A 153 -9.94 3.97 -17.21
CA ILE A 153 -9.34 2.68 -16.89
C ILE A 153 -9.23 1.74 -18.11
N HIS A 154 -10.13 1.84 -19.09
CA HIS A 154 -10.07 1.05 -20.31
C HIS A 154 -8.93 1.44 -21.26
N GLN A 155 -8.38 2.64 -21.10
CA GLN A 155 -7.30 3.20 -21.91
C GLN A 155 -5.91 3.05 -21.25
N ILE A 156 -5.82 2.37 -20.13
CA ILE A 156 -4.55 2.09 -19.47
C ILE A 156 -3.65 1.23 -20.36
N THR A 157 -2.37 1.55 -20.44
CA THR A 157 -1.39 0.85 -21.27
C THR A 157 -0.43 0.00 -20.44
N LEU A 158 0.29 -0.91 -21.10
CA LEU A 158 1.36 -1.68 -20.44
C LEU A 158 2.46 -0.76 -19.90
N ALA A 159 2.79 0.32 -20.61
CA ALA A 159 3.76 1.31 -20.13
C ALA A 159 3.28 2.04 -18.86
N ASP A 160 1.97 2.31 -18.73
CA ASP A 160 1.39 2.88 -17.50
C ASP A 160 1.54 1.89 -16.34
N ALA A 161 1.22 0.62 -16.56
CA ALA A 161 1.31 -0.44 -15.56
C ALA A 161 2.75 -0.68 -15.09
N LEU A 162 3.69 -0.82 -16.03
CA LEU A 162 5.10 -1.04 -15.71
C LEU A 162 5.73 0.15 -14.99
N THR A 163 5.45 1.39 -15.42
CA THR A 163 6.01 2.57 -14.75
C THR A 163 5.42 2.79 -13.36
N ALA A 164 4.11 2.54 -13.18
CA ALA A 164 3.49 2.59 -11.88
C ALA A 164 4.00 1.48 -10.95
N GLY A 165 4.28 0.29 -11.48
CA GLY A 165 4.92 -0.81 -10.75
C GLY A 165 6.36 -0.50 -10.36
N ALA A 166 7.15 0.04 -11.29
CA ALA A 166 8.55 0.37 -11.04
C ALA A 166 8.72 1.41 -9.93
N VAL A 167 7.88 2.45 -9.90
CA VAL A 167 7.96 3.47 -8.85
C VAL A 167 7.63 2.91 -7.46
N GLN A 168 6.84 1.84 -7.38
CA GLN A 168 6.54 1.18 -6.10
C GLN A 168 7.76 0.55 -5.42
N ILE A 169 8.86 0.28 -6.15
CA ILE A 169 10.13 -0.19 -5.56
C ILE A 169 10.59 0.78 -4.47
N LEU A 170 10.42 2.08 -4.69
CA LEU A 170 10.80 3.11 -3.72
C LEU A 170 9.98 3.05 -2.43
N SER A 171 8.78 2.47 -2.46
CA SER A 171 7.93 2.34 -1.26
C SER A 171 8.41 1.30 -0.25
N VAL A 172 9.49 0.57 -0.56
CA VAL A 172 10.23 -0.23 0.44
C VAL A 172 10.80 0.67 1.53
N LEU A 173 11.15 1.90 1.20
CA LEU A 173 11.64 2.88 2.16
C LEU A 173 10.48 3.39 3.04
N PRO A 174 10.59 3.30 4.38
CA PRO A 174 9.54 3.72 5.28
C PRO A 174 9.33 5.25 5.19
N GLY A 175 8.10 5.68 5.00
CA GLY A 175 7.77 7.10 4.77
C GLY A 175 7.35 7.40 3.33
N LEU A 176 7.82 6.66 2.32
CA LEU A 176 7.29 6.79 0.97
C LEU A 176 5.95 6.04 0.83
N SER A 177 4.95 6.75 0.36
CA SER A 177 3.62 6.17 0.16
C SER A 177 3.54 5.42 -1.17
N ARG A 178 3.30 4.11 -1.11
CA ARG A 178 3.05 3.27 -2.28
C ARG A 178 1.92 3.81 -3.16
N VAL A 179 0.81 4.15 -2.51
CA VAL A 179 -0.38 4.68 -3.20
C VAL A 179 -0.09 6.06 -3.80
N ALA A 180 0.58 6.96 -3.07
CA ALA A 180 0.92 8.29 -3.59
C ALA A 180 1.85 8.22 -4.80
N LEU A 181 2.87 7.35 -4.77
CA LEU A 181 3.81 7.16 -5.87
C LEU A 181 3.11 6.62 -7.11
N SER A 182 2.35 5.52 -6.98
CA SER A 182 1.60 4.93 -8.10
C SER A 182 0.59 5.91 -8.68
N LEU A 183 -0.19 6.56 -7.81
CA LEU A 183 -1.19 7.54 -8.19
C LEU A 183 -0.56 8.73 -8.93
N SER A 184 0.58 9.23 -8.44
CA SER A 184 1.29 10.33 -9.08
C SER A 184 1.78 9.96 -10.48
N VAL A 185 2.33 8.75 -10.65
CA VAL A 185 2.75 8.28 -11.99
C VAL A 185 1.55 8.16 -12.91
N LEU A 186 0.47 7.52 -12.49
CA LEU A 186 -0.72 7.31 -13.32
C LEU A 186 -1.38 8.63 -13.74
N LEU A 187 -1.51 9.58 -12.80
CA LEU A 187 -2.00 10.93 -13.08
C LEU A 187 -1.08 11.70 -14.03
N GLY A 188 0.23 11.66 -13.79
CA GLY A 188 1.23 12.30 -14.65
C GLY A 188 1.25 11.75 -16.07
N ARG A 189 0.86 10.50 -16.25
CA ARG A 189 0.70 9.84 -17.55
C ARG A 189 -0.66 10.07 -18.22
N GLY A 190 -1.51 10.90 -17.61
CA GLY A 190 -2.75 11.37 -18.21
C GLY A 190 -3.99 10.52 -17.93
N LEU A 191 -3.98 9.65 -16.90
CA LEU A 191 -5.19 9.02 -16.42
C LEU A 191 -6.03 10.03 -15.62
N GLU A 192 -7.34 9.88 -15.68
CA GLU A 192 -8.26 10.58 -14.79
C GLU A 192 -8.13 10.05 -13.34
N THR A 193 -8.54 10.83 -12.37
CA THR A 193 -8.32 10.50 -10.94
C THR A 193 -9.00 9.18 -10.55
N SER A 194 -10.23 8.94 -11.00
CA SER A 194 -10.97 7.69 -10.75
C SER A 194 -10.22 6.46 -11.26
N ALA A 195 -9.76 6.49 -12.50
CA ALA A 195 -9.01 5.40 -13.12
C ALA A 195 -7.65 5.16 -12.43
N ALA A 196 -6.95 6.24 -12.06
CA ALA A 196 -5.67 6.15 -11.37
C ALA A 196 -5.83 5.56 -9.96
N VAL A 197 -6.87 5.96 -9.21
CA VAL A 197 -7.19 5.42 -7.87
C VAL A 197 -7.59 3.95 -7.95
N GLU A 198 -8.44 3.59 -8.90
CA GLU A 198 -8.87 2.20 -9.10
C GLU A 198 -7.68 1.28 -9.42
N PHE A 199 -6.85 1.67 -10.39
CA PHE A 199 -5.70 0.84 -10.76
C PHE A 199 -4.64 0.78 -9.65
N ALA A 200 -4.34 1.89 -8.97
CA ALA A 200 -3.43 1.91 -7.83
C ALA A 200 -3.94 1.04 -6.66
N GLY A 201 -5.25 1.04 -6.40
CA GLY A 201 -5.89 0.18 -5.40
C GLY A 201 -5.76 -1.30 -5.73
N LEU A 202 -6.03 -1.69 -6.98
CA LEU A 202 -5.86 -3.06 -7.46
C LEU A 202 -4.39 -3.51 -7.39
N MET A 203 -3.42 -2.65 -7.79
CA MET A 203 -1.99 -2.92 -7.67
C MET A 203 -1.55 -3.10 -6.21
N GLY A 204 -2.21 -2.42 -5.28
CA GLY A 204 -1.95 -2.53 -3.84
C GLY A 204 -2.14 -3.94 -3.30
N ILE A 205 -3.09 -4.72 -3.86
CA ILE A 205 -3.44 -6.05 -3.34
C ILE A 205 -2.24 -7.01 -3.36
N PRO A 206 -1.64 -7.34 -4.52
CA PRO A 206 -0.48 -8.23 -4.56
C PRO A 206 0.72 -7.64 -3.81
N ALA A 207 0.86 -6.32 -3.78
CA ALA A 207 1.94 -5.65 -3.09
C ALA A 207 1.83 -5.80 -1.55
N PHE A 208 0.63 -5.63 -0.97
CA PHE A 208 0.40 -5.82 0.47
C PHE A 208 0.52 -7.29 0.87
N LEU A 209 -0.07 -8.20 0.10
CA LEU A 209 0.03 -9.63 0.36
C LEU A 209 1.48 -10.11 0.28
N GLY A 210 2.20 -9.74 -0.77
CA GLY A 210 3.62 -10.07 -0.93
C GLY A 210 4.47 -9.50 0.20
N ALA A 211 4.29 -8.24 0.57
CA ALA A 211 4.99 -7.61 1.68
C ALA A 211 4.69 -8.31 3.02
N GLY A 212 3.43 -8.66 3.29
CA GLY A 212 3.02 -9.37 4.50
C GLY A 212 3.65 -10.76 4.59
N ILE A 213 3.62 -11.52 3.50
CA ILE A 213 4.24 -12.86 3.42
C ILE A 213 5.75 -12.78 3.66
N VAL A 214 6.46 -11.90 2.96
CA VAL A 214 7.92 -11.73 3.11
C VAL A 214 8.28 -11.32 4.54
N GLN A 215 7.52 -10.41 5.15
CA GLN A 215 7.75 -9.99 6.54
C GLN A 215 7.48 -11.11 7.55
N LEU A 216 6.47 -11.95 7.31
CA LEU A 216 6.15 -13.08 8.17
C LEU A 216 7.27 -14.12 8.17
N PHE A 217 7.81 -14.44 6.98
CA PHE A 217 8.97 -15.32 6.86
C PHE A 217 10.23 -14.71 7.48
N GLY A 218 10.46 -13.40 7.30
CA GLY A 218 11.58 -12.69 7.93
C GLY A 218 11.51 -12.71 9.45
N ALA A 219 10.33 -12.54 10.03
CA ALA A 219 10.13 -12.63 11.48
C ALA A 219 10.38 -14.04 12.01
N SER A 220 10.07 -15.10 11.26
CA SER A 220 10.29 -16.50 11.69
C SER A 220 11.77 -16.92 11.64
N SER A 221 12.56 -16.34 10.75
CA SER A 221 13.96 -16.71 10.55
C SER A 221 14.90 -16.12 11.62
N GLY A 222 14.46 -15.10 12.37
CA GLY A 222 15.27 -14.38 13.35
C GLY A 222 15.36 -15.05 14.73
N GLY A 223 14.67 -16.17 14.99
CA GLY A 223 14.67 -16.84 16.30
C GLY A 223 13.99 -16.03 17.42
N GLU A 224 13.37 -14.91 17.09
CA GLU A 224 12.68 -14.03 18.04
C GLU A 224 11.25 -14.49 18.33
N SER A 225 10.71 -14.04 19.46
CA SER A 225 9.34 -14.37 19.87
C SER A 225 8.31 -13.74 18.91
N PHE A 226 7.42 -14.56 18.36
CA PHE A 226 6.23 -14.11 17.62
C PHE A 226 5.23 -13.42 18.53
N ALA A 227 4.41 -12.55 17.95
CA ALA A 227 3.22 -12.06 18.64
C ALA A 227 2.27 -13.23 18.95
N SER A 228 1.55 -13.14 20.07
CA SER A 228 0.53 -14.13 20.41
C SER A 228 -0.58 -14.20 19.36
N ALA A 229 -1.20 -15.37 19.20
CA ALA A 229 -2.27 -15.57 18.22
C ALA A 229 -3.39 -14.52 18.33
N PRO A 230 -3.88 -14.14 19.52
CA PRO A 230 -4.88 -13.06 19.63
C PRO A 230 -4.41 -11.71 19.06
N LEU A 231 -3.12 -11.35 19.24
CA LEU A 231 -2.58 -10.11 18.67
C LEU A 231 -2.48 -10.18 17.15
N LEU A 232 -2.06 -11.33 16.60
CA LEU A 232 -1.99 -11.54 15.16
C LEU A 232 -3.37 -11.45 14.51
N ILE A 233 -4.37 -12.12 15.11
CA ILE A 233 -5.77 -12.07 14.65
C ILE A 233 -6.32 -10.63 14.74
N LEU A 234 -6.07 -9.92 15.83
CA LEU A 234 -6.47 -8.53 16.00
C LEU A 234 -5.84 -7.64 14.91
N GLY A 235 -4.54 -7.79 14.67
CA GLY A 235 -3.81 -7.03 13.64
C GLY A 235 -4.41 -7.24 12.26
N PHE A 236 -4.65 -8.49 11.88
CA PHE A 236 -5.28 -8.84 10.59
C PHE A 236 -6.72 -8.32 10.50
N ALA A 237 -7.59 -8.67 11.45
CA ALA A 237 -9.01 -8.38 11.36
C ALA A 237 -9.29 -6.87 11.39
N LEU A 238 -8.61 -6.13 12.27
CA LEU A 238 -8.85 -4.70 12.41
C LEU A 238 -8.30 -3.92 11.22
N SER A 239 -7.11 -4.29 10.70
CA SER A 239 -6.56 -3.65 9.49
C SER A 239 -7.40 -3.99 8.25
N ALA A 240 -7.94 -5.20 8.16
CA ALA A 240 -8.86 -5.60 7.09
C ALA A 240 -10.15 -4.78 7.14
N LEU A 241 -10.75 -4.64 8.32
CA LEU A 241 -11.98 -3.86 8.52
C LEU A 241 -11.76 -2.38 8.20
N ALA A 242 -10.75 -1.77 8.83
CA ALA A 242 -10.40 -0.37 8.62
C ALA A 242 -10.03 -0.09 7.16
N GLY A 243 -9.23 -0.97 6.54
CA GLY A 243 -8.85 -0.88 5.13
C GLY A 243 -10.05 -0.97 4.18
N TYR A 244 -10.99 -1.88 4.43
CA TYR A 244 -12.19 -2.04 3.60
C TYR A 244 -13.06 -0.77 3.60
N PHE A 245 -13.34 -0.23 4.78
CA PHE A 245 -14.13 1.02 4.87
C PHE A 245 -13.37 2.21 4.29
N THR A 246 -12.06 2.26 4.47
CA THR A 246 -11.23 3.32 3.88
C THR A 246 -11.23 3.24 2.37
N LEU A 247 -11.07 2.04 1.77
CA LEU A 247 -11.16 1.84 0.32
C LEU A 247 -12.49 2.36 -0.22
N ARG A 248 -13.58 1.99 0.43
CA ARG A 248 -14.92 2.42 0.02
C ARG A 248 -15.04 3.95 -0.01
N VAL A 249 -14.71 4.60 1.11
CA VAL A 249 -14.81 6.06 1.22
C VAL A 249 -13.81 6.76 0.29
N PHE A 250 -12.59 6.24 0.17
CA PHE A 250 -11.55 6.82 -0.65
C PHE A 250 -11.90 6.77 -2.14
N THR A 251 -12.33 5.62 -2.66
CA THR A 251 -12.72 5.48 -4.07
C THR A 251 -13.92 6.34 -4.42
N GLU A 252 -14.97 6.36 -3.57
CA GLU A 252 -16.15 7.19 -3.76
C GLU A 252 -15.82 8.69 -3.77
N ARG A 253 -14.96 9.15 -2.82
CA ARG A 253 -14.61 10.57 -2.70
C ARG A 253 -13.62 11.05 -3.75
N MET A 254 -12.73 10.19 -4.23
CA MET A 254 -11.72 10.55 -5.23
C MET A 254 -12.24 10.57 -6.65
N ALA A 255 -13.43 10.04 -6.92
CA ALA A 255 -14.08 10.19 -8.22
C ALA A 255 -14.27 11.67 -8.62
N GLU A 256 -14.49 12.56 -7.64
CA GLU A 256 -14.80 13.97 -7.85
C GLU A 256 -13.73 14.94 -7.33
N ARG A 257 -12.71 14.46 -6.61
CA ARG A 257 -11.74 15.32 -5.91
C ARG A 257 -10.30 15.05 -6.34
N LYS A 258 -9.46 16.08 -6.21
CA LYS A 258 -8.02 15.93 -6.41
C LYS A 258 -7.36 15.39 -5.14
N PRO A 259 -6.44 14.43 -5.26
CA PRO A 259 -5.76 13.83 -4.11
C PRO A 259 -4.72 14.77 -3.44
N SER A 260 -4.55 16.00 -3.93
CA SER A 260 -3.59 16.98 -3.38
C SER A 260 -3.79 17.29 -1.88
N GLY A 261 -5.00 17.12 -1.35
CA GLY A 261 -5.29 17.33 0.08
C GLY A 261 -4.52 16.38 1.00
N PHE A 262 -4.21 15.18 0.53
CA PHE A 262 -3.42 14.21 1.31
C PHE A 262 -1.95 14.60 1.46
N ALA A 263 -1.44 15.52 0.64
CA ALA A 263 -0.10 16.06 0.81
C ALA A 263 0.05 16.81 2.14
N TYR A 264 -0.96 17.61 2.52
CA TYR A 264 -0.96 18.31 3.81
C TYR A 264 -0.94 17.35 5.00
N TRP A 265 -1.66 16.22 4.88
CA TRP A 265 -1.60 15.15 5.87
C TRP A 265 -0.18 14.56 5.99
N SER A 266 0.44 14.24 4.84
CA SER A 266 1.81 13.70 4.82
C SER A 266 2.82 14.70 5.40
N TRP A 267 2.67 15.99 5.13
CA TRP A 267 3.53 17.03 5.70
C TRP A 267 3.32 17.22 7.20
N GLY A 268 2.07 17.16 7.68
CA GLY A 268 1.77 17.16 9.12
C GLY A 268 2.40 15.98 9.85
N ALA A 269 2.31 14.77 9.27
CA ALA A 269 2.98 13.59 9.78
C ALA A 269 4.52 13.70 9.73
N ALA A 270 5.07 14.33 8.69
CA ALA A 270 6.50 14.61 8.58
C ALA A 270 7.00 15.54 9.70
N ILE A 271 6.27 16.61 9.97
CA ILE A 271 6.56 17.53 11.09
C ILE A 271 6.52 16.79 12.43
N LEU A 272 5.48 15.97 12.66
CA LEU A 272 5.37 15.17 13.88
C LEU A 272 6.55 14.20 14.03
N ALA A 273 6.95 13.51 12.95
CA ALA A 273 8.10 12.61 12.97
C ALA A 273 9.40 13.35 13.32
N LEU A 274 9.60 14.55 12.76
CA LEU A 274 10.77 15.39 13.05
C LEU A 274 10.78 15.87 14.52
N ILE A 275 9.64 16.31 15.04
CA ILE A 275 9.52 16.71 16.46
C ILE A 275 9.88 15.52 17.37
N LEU A 276 9.30 14.34 17.11
CA LEU A 276 9.59 13.14 17.89
C LEU A 276 11.07 12.74 17.81
N PHE A 277 11.72 12.92 16.68
CA PHE A 277 13.14 12.70 16.53
C PHE A 277 13.95 13.66 17.42
N LEU A 278 13.68 14.96 17.35
CA LEU A 278 14.40 15.99 18.11
C LEU A 278 14.21 15.86 19.62
N VAL A 279 13.04 15.41 20.08
CA VAL A 279 12.76 15.22 21.52
C VAL A 279 13.37 13.92 22.04
N SER A 280 13.65 12.94 21.16
CA SER A 280 14.21 11.63 21.54
C SER A 280 15.72 11.48 21.26
N ALA A 281 16.33 12.48 20.63
CA ALA A 281 17.78 12.59 20.45
C ALA A 281 18.44 13.16 21.69
#